data_d1413042fb43963fe4c77a09e7a83ba3
#
_entry.id   d1413042fb43963fe4c77a09e7a83ba3
#
_cell.length_a   1.000
_cell.length_b   1.000
_cell.length_c   1.000
_cell.angle_alpha   90.00
_cell.angle_beta   90.00
_cell.angle_gamma   90.00
#
_symmetry.space_group_name_H-M   'P 1'
#
loop_
_entity.id
_entity.type
_entity.pdbx_description
1 polymer ?
#
loop_
_entity_poly.entity_id
_entity_poly.type
_entity_poly.pdbx_seq_one_letter_code
_entity_poly.pdbx_strand_id
1 'polypeptide(L)'
;HASPARLIEELYKLLRSGVSTKTFKELSKSGLLQHIAPEVEQRKSAGLWRSLDALDAYRSQFAKAPDTLSNTILLGSLVVPVQKIDLTPRRRDDRSIGVSLGHLPVARRDVDRLRQTLVLQSRLTDPDLPSRAVRGILTRPSFPDALTWLAIHGKNTEAVARWSKLAAKGAGPR
;
A
#
# COMPACT_ATOMS: atom_id res chain seq x y z
N HIS A 1 10.48 22.26 -15.86
CA HIS A 1 9.34 21.36 -15.81
C HIS A 1 9.79 19.94 -15.49
N ALA A 2 9.37 19.40 -14.33
CA ALA A 2 9.61 18.01 -13.99
C ALA A 2 8.74 17.10 -14.88
N SER A 3 9.33 16.03 -15.43
CA SER A 3 8.55 15.04 -16.18
C SER A 3 7.60 14.29 -15.25
N PRO A 4 6.46 13.77 -15.73
CA PRO A 4 5.55 12.97 -14.92
C PRO A 4 6.23 11.77 -14.24
N ALA A 5 7.20 11.14 -14.91
CA ALA A 5 7.97 10.03 -14.34
C ALA A 5 8.81 10.47 -13.12
N ARG A 6 9.37 11.65 -13.14
CA ARG A 6 10.08 12.20 -11.97
C ARG A 6 9.13 12.61 -10.86
N LEU A 7 7.98 13.15 -11.21
CA LEU A 7 6.96 13.57 -10.22
C LEU A 7 6.45 12.38 -9.41
N ILE A 8 6.18 11.24 -10.05
CA ILE A 8 5.71 10.06 -9.30
C ILE A 8 6.81 9.52 -8.37
N GLU A 9 8.07 9.54 -8.79
CA GLU A 9 9.19 9.17 -7.92
C GLU A 9 9.30 10.10 -6.70
N GLU A 10 9.17 11.40 -6.91
CA GLU A 10 9.14 12.37 -5.81
C GLU A 10 7.94 12.14 -4.88
N LEU A 11 6.78 11.80 -5.43
CA LEU A 11 5.60 11.47 -4.63
C LEU A 11 5.88 10.27 -3.72
N TYR A 12 6.51 9.22 -4.24
CA TYR A 12 6.89 8.06 -3.43
C TYR A 12 7.92 8.41 -2.35
N LYS A 13 8.86 9.31 -2.63
CA LYS A 13 9.80 9.81 -1.61
C LYS A 13 9.07 10.54 -0.48
N LEU A 14 8.09 11.38 -0.81
CA LEU A 14 7.27 12.08 0.18
C LEU A 14 6.48 11.10 1.06
N LEU A 15 5.89 10.08 0.45
CA LEU A 15 5.15 9.04 1.17
C LEU A 15 6.06 8.19 2.09
N ARG A 16 7.33 8.03 1.71
CA ARG A 16 8.32 7.24 2.45
C ARG A 16 9.03 8.04 3.55
N SER A 17 8.77 9.34 3.65
CA SER A 17 9.53 10.26 4.49
C SER A 17 9.29 10.11 6.00
N GLY A 18 8.13 9.58 6.40
CA GLY A 18 7.70 9.55 7.81
C GLY A 18 6.90 10.78 8.24
N VAL A 19 6.73 11.76 7.35
CA VAL A 19 5.94 12.99 7.57
C VAL A 19 4.93 13.23 6.45
N SER A 20 4.39 12.16 5.89
CA SER A 20 3.52 12.23 4.71
C SER A 20 2.22 12.99 4.99
N THR A 21 1.61 12.82 6.15
CA THR A 21 0.38 13.55 6.51
C THR A 21 0.60 15.06 6.46
N LYS A 22 1.64 15.54 7.13
CA LYS A 22 1.99 16.97 7.15
C LYS A 22 2.26 17.49 5.74
N THR A 23 3.06 16.77 4.97
CA THR A 23 3.45 17.15 3.62
C THR A 23 2.24 17.23 2.69
N PHE A 24 1.36 16.21 2.69
CA PHE A 24 0.15 16.22 1.85
C PHE A 24 -0.86 17.29 2.26
N LYS A 25 -0.98 17.58 3.54
CA LYS A 25 -1.80 18.73 4.00
C LYS A 25 -1.25 20.06 3.49
N GLU A 26 0.05 20.23 3.48
CA GLU A 26 0.70 21.43 2.94
C GLU A 26 0.52 21.53 1.42
N LEU A 27 0.67 20.41 0.68
CA LEU A 27 0.39 20.37 -0.76
C LEU A 27 -1.06 20.74 -1.08
N SER A 28 -1.99 20.29 -0.25
CA SER A 28 -3.42 20.64 -0.37
C SER A 28 -3.64 22.15 -0.18
N LYS A 29 -3.09 22.69 0.90
CA LYS A 29 -3.22 24.13 1.21
C LYS A 29 -2.64 25.05 0.14
N SER A 30 -1.52 24.66 -0.45
CA SER A 30 -0.84 25.46 -1.49
C SER A 30 -1.49 25.34 -2.86
N GLY A 31 -2.46 24.44 -3.03
CA GLY A 31 -3.10 24.14 -4.32
C GLY A 31 -2.30 23.20 -5.21
N LEU A 32 -1.10 22.77 -4.82
CA LEU A 32 -0.27 21.87 -5.61
C LEU A 32 -0.88 20.47 -5.72
N LEU A 33 -1.54 19.98 -4.68
CA LEU A 33 -2.15 18.63 -4.70
C LEU A 33 -3.21 18.50 -5.79
N GLN A 34 -4.01 19.56 -6.02
CA GLN A 34 -5.01 19.60 -7.09
C GLN A 34 -4.37 19.39 -8.48
N HIS A 35 -3.17 19.91 -8.69
CA HIS A 35 -2.46 19.75 -9.96
C HIS A 35 -1.77 18.39 -10.10
N ILE A 36 -1.24 17.84 -9.02
CA ILE A 36 -0.46 16.61 -9.03
C ILE A 36 -1.37 15.38 -8.98
N ALA A 37 -2.33 15.39 -8.06
CA ALA A 37 -3.22 14.25 -7.80
C ALA A 37 -4.64 14.77 -7.47
N PRO A 38 -5.38 15.25 -8.49
CA PRO A 38 -6.70 15.86 -8.29
C PRO A 38 -7.68 14.90 -7.62
N GLU A 39 -7.58 13.59 -7.86
CA GLU A 39 -8.43 12.57 -7.25
C GLU A 39 -8.26 12.53 -5.73
N VAL A 40 -7.04 12.72 -5.25
CA VAL A 40 -6.73 12.78 -3.81
C VAL A 40 -7.28 14.07 -3.20
N GLU A 41 -7.05 15.22 -3.85
CA GLU A 41 -7.56 16.52 -3.38
C GLU A 41 -9.09 16.53 -3.28
N GLN A 42 -9.76 16.02 -4.30
CA GLN A 42 -11.23 16.03 -4.37
C GLN A 42 -11.89 15.11 -3.35
N ARG A 43 -11.22 14.04 -2.97
CA ARG A 43 -11.77 13.02 -2.06
C ARG A 43 -11.02 12.92 -0.74
N LYS A 44 -10.18 13.89 -0.42
CA LYS A 44 -9.50 13.94 0.87
C LYS A 44 -10.52 13.94 2.00
N SER A 45 -10.22 13.19 3.05
CA SER A 45 -11.11 12.99 4.18
C SER A 45 -10.29 12.59 5.42
N ALA A 46 -10.97 12.47 6.54
CA ALA A 46 -10.34 11.90 7.75
C ALA A 46 -9.73 10.51 7.49
N GLY A 47 -10.33 9.73 6.59
CA GLY A 47 -9.81 8.41 6.21
C GLY A 47 -8.44 8.49 5.53
N LEU A 48 -8.23 9.46 4.64
CA LEU A 48 -6.92 9.69 4.02
C LEU A 48 -5.87 10.04 5.08
N TRP A 49 -6.18 10.95 5.96
CA TRP A 49 -5.22 11.39 7.00
C TRP A 49 -4.89 10.26 7.96
N ARG A 50 -5.86 9.44 8.36
CA ARG A 50 -5.60 8.23 9.18
C ARG A 50 -4.69 7.24 8.46
N SER A 51 -4.89 7.05 7.15
CA SER A 51 -4.05 6.16 6.34
C SER A 51 -2.60 6.64 6.30
N LEU A 52 -2.39 7.93 6.05
CA LEU A 52 -1.05 8.52 6.01
C LEU A 52 -0.40 8.56 7.40
N ASP A 53 -1.17 8.82 8.46
CA ASP A 53 -0.68 8.74 9.85
C ASP A 53 -0.21 7.33 10.20
N ALA A 54 -0.94 6.30 9.79
CA ALA A 54 -0.55 4.91 9.99
C ALA A 54 0.75 4.57 9.23
N LEU A 55 0.88 5.06 8.00
CA LEU A 55 2.09 4.91 7.19
C LEU A 55 3.29 5.59 7.88
N ASP A 56 3.13 6.82 8.34
CA ASP A 56 4.16 7.57 9.06
C ASP A 56 4.57 6.89 10.36
N ALA A 57 3.60 6.37 11.13
CA ALA A 57 3.86 5.63 12.36
C ALA A 57 4.70 4.38 12.11
N TYR A 58 4.38 3.62 11.06
CA TYR A 58 5.17 2.46 10.65
C TYR A 58 6.61 2.87 10.27
N ARG A 59 6.74 3.90 9.43
CA ARG A 59 8.05 4.42 9.01
C ARG A 59 8.92 4.85 10.19
N SER A 60 8.32 5.44 11.22
CA SER A 60 9.05 5.96 12.38
C SER A 60 9.67 4.87 13.26
N GLN A 61 9.29 3.60 13.07
CA GLN A 61 9.88 2.46 13.79
C GLN A 61 11.31 2.13 13.32
N PHE A 62 11.77 2.72 12.22
CA PHE A 62 13.04 2.41 11.58
C PHE A 62 13.92 3.66 11.50
N ALA A 63 15.24 3.49 11.62
CA ALA A 63 16.19 4.59 11.49
C ALA A 63 16.18 5.20 10.08
N LYS A 64 15.99 4.36 9.07
CA LYS A 64 15.78 4.75 7.67
C LYS A 64 14.60 3.96 7.08
N ALA A 65 14.07 4.42 5.95
CA ALA A 65 12.94 3.77 5.32
C ALA A 65 13.24 2.29 5.02
N PRO A 66 12.43 1.34 5.53
CA PRO A 66 12.66 -0.08 5.28
C PRO A 66 12.23 -0.46 3.86
N ASP A 67 12.81 -1.54 3.32
CA ASP A 67 12.46 -2.06 2.00
C ASP A 67 11.03 -2.59 1.92
N THR A 68 10.42 -2.88 3.05
CA THR A 68 9.01 -3.27 3.15
C THR A 68 8.04 -2.15 2.71
N LEU A 69 8.50 -0.89 2.74
CA LEU A 69 7.74 0.22 2.15
C LEU A 69 7.93 0.26 0.63
N SER A 70 7.40 -0.76 -0.04
CA SER A 70 7.37 -0.85 -1.50
C SER A 70 6.46 0.22 -2.10
N ASN A 71 6.63 0.48 -3.39
CA ASN A 71 5.74 1.39 -4.12
C ASN A 71 4.28 0.96 -4.01
N THR A 72 4.01 -0.34 -3.98
CA THR A 72 2.67 -0.90 -3.75
C THR A 72 2.06 -0.42 -2.44
N ILE A 73 2.81 -0.49 -1.35
CA ILE A 73 2.35 -0.05 -0.02
C ILE A 73 2.12 1.46 0.01
N LEU A 74 3.04 2.23 -0.56
CA LEU A 74 2.94 3.69 -0.62
C LEU A 74 1.75 4.13 -1.46
N LEU A 75 1.61 3.56 -2.66
CA LEU A 75 0.49 3.84 -3.55
C LEU A 75 -0.83 3.51 -2.87
N GLY A 76 -0.95 2.32 -2.29
CA GLY A 76 -2.16 1.88 -1.61
C GLY A 76 -2.55 2.77 -0.44
N SER A 77 -1.57 3.19 0.36
CA SER A 77 -1.82 4.10 1.51
C SER A 77 -2.40 5.45 1.07
N LEU A 78 -2.06 5.90 -0.14
CA LEU A 78 -2.58 7.14 -0.71
C LEU A 78 -3.95 6.95 -1.39
N VAL A 79 -4.11 5.89 -2.20
CA VAL A 79 -5.28 5.77 -3.10
C VAL A 79 -6.45 4.99 -2.51
N VAL A 80 -6.21 4.01 -1.64
CA VAL A 80 -7.29 3.18 -1.06
C VAL A 80 -8.33 4.02 -0.31
N PRO A 81 -7.94 5.03 0.50
CA PRO A 81 -8.94 5.86 1.17
C PRO A 81 -9.73 6.81 0.25
N VAL A 82 -9.28 7.05 -0.98
CA VAL A 82 -9.89 8.05 -1.89
C VAL A 82 -10.46 7.45 -3.17
N GLN A 83 -10.14 6.20 -3.49
CA GLN A 83 -10.64 5.52 -4.70
C GLN A 83 -11.14 4.12 -4.34
N LYS A 84 -12.19 3.69 -5.03
CA LYS A 84 -12.64 2.31 -4.93
C LYS A 84 -11.74 1.42 -5.77
N ILE A 85 -11.09 0.46 -5.13
CA ILE A 85 -10.24 -0.52 -5.81
C ILE A 85 -11.08 -1.76 -6.11
N ASP A 86 -11.20 -2.10 -7.38
CA ASP A 86 -11.89 -3.31 -7.82
C ASP A 86 -11.01 -4.53 -7.53
N LEU A 87 -11.47 -5.41 -6.65
CA LEU A 87 -10.78 -6.63 -6.25
C LEU A 87 -11.20 -7.86 -7.06
N THR A 88 -12.12 -7.71 -8.03
CA THR A 88 -12.51 -8.83 -8.87
C THR A 88 -11.33 -9.30 -9.76
N PRO A 89 -11.25 -10.63 -10.04
CA PRO A 89 -10.23 -11.12 -10.95
C PRO A 89 -10.33 -10.45 -12.32
N ARG A 90 -9.20 -9.92 -12.80
CA ARG A 90 -9.16 -9.28 -14.11
C ARG A 90 -9.22 -10.29 -15.24
N ARG A 91 -9.90 -9.93 -16.31
CA ARG A 91 -9.80 -10.64 -17.58
C ARG A 91 -8.43 -10.37 -18.20
N ARG A 92 -7.91 -11.34 -18.98
CA ARG A 92 -6.59 -11.22 -19.66
C ARG A 92 -6.52 -10.04 -20.63
N ASP A 93 -7.66 -9.62 -21.17
CA ASP A 93 -7.78 -8.53 -22.14
C ASP A 93 -8.04 -7.16 -21.48
N ASP A 94 -8.25 -7.09 -20.17
CA ASP A 94 -8.47 -5.85 -19.46
C ASP A 94 -7.16 -5.05 -19.35
N ARG A 95 -7.07 -3.98 -20.12
CA ARG A 95 -5.92 -3.08 -20.17
C ARG A 95 -6.03 -1.90 -19.21
N SER A 96 -7.16 -1.76 -18.50
CA SER A 96 -7.32 -0.66 -17.56
C SER A 96 -6.39 -0.82 -16.37
N ILE A 97 -5.78 0.29 -15.92
CA ILE A 97 -4.95 0.28 -14.72
C ILE A 97 -5.82 0.27 -13.46
N GLY A 98 -6.98 0.93 -13.50
CA GLY A 98 -7.96 0.94 -12.41
C GLY A 98 -7.64 1.89 -11.27
N VAL A 99 -6.51 2.59 -11.32
CA VAL A 99 -6.11 3.62 -10.38
C VAL A 99 -5.64 4.83 -11.18
N SER A 100 -6.06 6.01 -10.78
CA SER A 100 -5.71 7.27 -11.43
C SER A 100 -5.16 8.27 -10.43
N LEU A 101 -4.05 8.92 -10.79
CA LEU A 101 -3.43 10.03 -10.05
C LEU A 101 -3.04 11.11 -11.06
N GLY A 102 -4.03 11.89 -11.53
CA GLY A 102 -3.81 12.92 -12.53
C GLY A 102 -3.11 12.38 -13.77
N HIS A 103 -2.00 12.98 -14.16
CA HIS A 103 -1.17 12.52 -15.28
C HIS A 103 0.04 11.67 -14.86
N LEU A 104 0.14 11.31 -13.58
CA LEU A 104 1.27 10.51 -13.08
C LEU A 104 1.22 9.08 -13.64
N PRO A 105 2.36 8.55 -14.13
CA PRO A 105 2.41 7.22 -14.71
C PRO A 105 2.45 6.13 -13.63
N VAL A 106 1.29 5.76 -13.11
CA VAL A 106 1.18 4.67 -12.14
C VAL A 106 1.50 3.35 -12.83
N ALA A 107 2.45 2.60 -12.29
CA ALA A 107 2.85 1.33 -12.86
C ALA A 107 1.77 0.26 -12.66
N ARG A 108 1.41 -0.43 -13.75
CA ARG A 108 0.41 -1.50 -13.72
C ARG A 108 0.76 -2.60 -12.70
N ARG A 109 2.05 -2.98 -12.65
CA ARG A 109 2.53 -4.00 -11.72
C ARG A 109 2.27 -3.63 -10.26
N ASP A 110 2.37 -2.34 -9.92
CA ASP A 110 2.14 -1.86 -8.55
C ASP A 110 0.65 -1.94 -8.20
N VAL A 111 -0.23 -1.62 -9.14
CA VAL A 111 -1.68 -1.73 -8.96
C VAL A 111 -2.11 -3.20 -8.86
N ASP A 112 -1.59 -4.07 -9.71
CA ASP A 112 -1.90 -5.49 -9.67
C ASP A 112 -1.43 -6.12 -8.35
N ARG A 113 -0.24 -5.74 -7.88
CA ARG A 113 0.26 -6.16 -6.57
C ARG A 113 -0.60 -5.61 -5.42
N LEU A 114 -1.06 -4.37 -5.53
CA LEU A 114 -1.96 -3.78 -4.55
C LEU A 114 -3.27 -4.57 -4.44
N ARG A 115 -3.86 -4.96 -5.57
CA ARG A 115 -5.05 -5.80 -5.56
C ARG A 115 -4.83 -7.13 -4.86
N GLN A 116 -3.74 -7.82 -5.21
CA GLN A 116 -3.36 -9.09 -4.59
C GLN A 116 -3.15 -8.93 -3.07
N THR A 117 -2.50 -7.85 -2.67
CA THR A 117 -2.29 -7.47 -1.27
C THR A 117 -3.60 -7.31 -0.52
N LEU A 118 -4.55 -6.58 -1.09
CA LEU A 118 -5.87 -6.32 -0.49
C LEU A 118 -6.75 -7.57 -0.43
N VAL A 119 -6.72 -8.39 -1.49
CA VAL A 119 -7.47 -9.66 -1.53
C VAL A 119 -7.03 -10.60 -0.42
N LEU A 120 -5.76 -10.63 -0.08
CA LEU A 120 -5.24 -11.52 0.97
C LEU A 120 -5.65 -11.11 2.39
N GLN A 121 -6.10 -9.87 2.63
CA GLN A 121 -6.35 -9.38 3.99
C GLN A 121 -7.36 -10.23 4.75
N SER A 122 -8.48 -10.61 4.12
CA SER A 122 -9.50 -11.45 4.77
C SER A 122 -8.97 -12.82 5.17
N ARG A 123 -8.06 -13.39 4.38
CA ARG A 123 -7.44 -14.68 4.69
C ARG A 123 -6.40 -14.57 5.80
N LEU A 124 -5.60 -13.50 5.81
CA LEU A 124 -4.61 -13.28 6.86
C LEU A 124 -5.25 -13.09 8.25
N THR A 125 -6.47 -12.61 8.30
CA THR A 125 -7.23 -12.38 9.54
C THR A 125 -8.17 -13.53 9.90
N ASP A 126 -8.25 -14.57 9.08
CA ASP A 126 -9.05 -15.77 9.36
C ASP A 126 -8.26 -16.73 10.28
N PRO A 127 -8.73 -16.98 11.52
CA PRO A 127 -8.03 -17.87 12.45
C PRO A 127 -8.18 -19.36 12.07
N ASP A 128 -9.14 -19.69 11.22
CA ASP A 128 -9.54 -21.07 10.92
C ASP A 128 -9.01 -21.58 9.58
N LEU A 129 -8.02 -20.89 9.00
CA LEU A 129 -7.42 -21.31 7.73
C LEU A 129 -6.77 -22.71 7.82
N PRO A 130 -7.09 -23.62 6.89
CA PRO A 130 -6.40 -24.92 6.82
C PRO A 130 -4.90 -24.75 6.57
N SER A 131 -4.09 -25.65 7.09
CA SER A 131 -2.62 -25.63 6.94
C SER A 131 -2.17 -25.56 5.48
N ARG A 132 -2.89 -26.22 4.56
CA ARG A 132 -2.61 -26.16 3.13
C ARG A 132 -2.76 -24.73 2.57
N ALA A 133 -3.84 -24.03 2.98
CA ALA A 133 -4.08 -22.65 2.58
C ALA A 133 -2.99 -21.71 3.12
N VAL A 134 -2.58 -21.92 4.38
CA VAL A 134 -1.49 -21.16 5.01
C VAL A 134 -0.19 -21.33 4.21
N ARG A 135 0.19 -22.54 3.87
CA ARG A 135 1.39 -22.81 3.05
C ARG A 135 1.32 -22.15 1.69
N GLY A 136 0.16 -22.20 1.04
CA GLY A 136 -0.07 -21.54 -0.25
C GLY A 136 0.10 -20.02 -0.18
N ILE A 137 -0.39 -19.39 0.87
CA ILE A 137 -0.26 -17.94 1.09
C ILE A 137 1.20 -17.56 1.30
N LEU A 138 1.94 -18.28 2.13
CA LEU A 138 3.35 -17.99 2.42
C LEU A 138 4.24 -18.01 1.19
N THR A 139 3.87 -18.74 0.14
CA THR A 139 4.64 -18.83 -1.10
C THR A 139 4.22 -17.82 -2.16
N ARG A 140 3.15 -17.06 -1.94
CA ARG A 140 2.70 -16.05 -2.90
C ARG A 140 3.65 -14.86 -2.95
N PRO A 141 4.00 -14.37 -4.16
CA PRO A 141 4.83 -13.17 -4.31
C PRO A 141 4.24 -11.93 -3.64
N SER A 142 2.91 -11.85 -3.48
CA SER A 142 2.22 -10.74 -2.81
C SER A 142 2.20 -10.85 -1.28
N PHE A 143 2.64 -11.98 -0.70
CA PHE A 143 2.58 -12.17 0.74
C PHE A 143 3.37 -11.13 1.55
N PRO A 144 4.63 -10.77 1.18
CA PRO A 144 5.37 -9.76 1.93
C PRO A 144 4.63 -8.42 2.00
N ASP A 145 4.10 -7.93 0.88
CA ASP A 145 3.31 -6.70 0.86
C ASP A 145 2.00 -6.84 1.64
N ALA A 146 1.33 -7.99 1.55
CA ALA A 146 0.11 -8.26 2.30
C ALA A 146 0.35 -8.23 3.82
N LEU A 147 1.46 -8.79 4.29
CA LEU A 147 1.85 -8.75 5.70
C LEU A 147 2.17 -7.32 6.16
N THR A 148 2.92 -6.57 5.35
CA THR A 148 3.24 -5.17 5.65
C THR A 148 1.96 -4.31 5.67
N TRP A 149 1.05 -4.51 4.74
CA TRP A 149 -0.24 -3.82 4.72
C TRP A 149 -1.05 -4.10 5.99
N LEU A 150 -1.12 -5.36 6.39
CA LEU A 150 -1.79 -5.76 7.62
C LEU A 150 -1.15 -5.07 8.85
N ALA A 151 0.18 -5.01 8.90
CA ALA A 151 0.90 -4.36 9.99
C ALA A 151 0.62 -2.85 10.07
N ILE A 152 0.48 -2.18 8.92
CA ILE A 152 0.23 -0.73 8.88
C ILE A 152 -1.26 -0.41 9.10
N HIS A 153 -2.15 -1.08 8.38
CA HIS A 153 -3.55 -0.68 8.27
C HIS A 153 -4.56 -1.65 8.90
N GLY A 154 -4.15 -2.87 9.20
CA GLY A 154 -5.07 -3.93 9.60
C GLY A 154 -5.57 -3.85 11.05
N LYS A 155 -4.89 -3.12 11.92
CA LYS A 155 -5.20 -3.02 13.35
C LYS A 155 -5.41 -4.39 14.03
N ASN A 156 -4.64 -5.40 13.61
CA ASN A 156 -4.72 -6.77 14.10
C ASN A 156 -3.31 -7.28 14.43
N THR A 157 -2.80 -6.88 15.59
CA THR A 157 -1.44 -7.22 16.03
C THR A 157 -1.23 -8.72 16.21
N GLU A 158 -2.29 -9.44 16.61
CA GLU A 158 -2.25 -10.90 16.79
C GLU A 158 -2.03 -11.62 15.45
N ALA A 159 -2.75 -11.25 14.40
CA ALA A 159 -2.58 -11.81 13.07
C ALA A 159 -1.18 -11.47 12.50
N VAL A 160 -0.69 -10.25 12.67
CA VAL A 160 0.66 -9.85 12.26
C VAL A 160 1.72 -10.74 12.96
N ALA A 161 1.61 -10.92 14.27
CA ALA A 161 2.55 -11.74 15.04
C ALA A 161 2.53 -13.19 14.55
N ARG A 162 1.35 -13.75 14.31
CA ARG A 162 1.17 -15.13 13.81
C ARG A 162 1.85 -15.34 12.46
N TRP A 163 1.56 -14.46 11.48
CA TRP A 163 2.11 -14.58 10.13
C TRP A 163 3.60 -14.27 10.07
N SER A 164 4.08 -13.34 10.87
CA SER A 164 5.53 -13.06 10.99
C SER A 164 6.28 -14.28 11.52
N LYS A 165 5.73 -14.98 12.50
CA LYS A 165 6.31 -16.22 13.05
C LYS A 165 6.32 -17.36 12.03
N LEU A 166 5.22 -17.52 11.29
CA LEU A 166 5.11 -18.52 10.21
C LEU A 166 6.12 -18.25 9.09
N ALA A 167 6.27 -16.99 8.68
CA ALA A 167 7.25 -16.59 7.67
C ALA A 167 8.69 -16.86 8.11
N ALA A 168 9.03 -16.60 9.37
CA ALA A 168 10.35 -16.84 9.92
C ALA A 168 10.69 -18.34 9.95
N LYS A 169 9.72 -19.22 10.25
CA LYS A 169 9.90 -20.68 10.20
C LYS A 169 10.18 -21.18 8.79
N GLY A 170 9.53 -20.62 7.78
CA GLY A 170 9.74 -20.98 6.37
C GLY A 170 11.09 -20.53 5.81
N ALA A 171 11.73 -19.54 6.43
CA ALA A 171 13.04 -19.00 6.05
C ALA A 171 14.21 -19.68 6.79
N GLY A 172 13.95 -20.70 7.64
CA GLY A 172 15.01 -21.42 8.34
C GLY A 172 15.97 -22.16 7.40
N PRO A 173 17.19 -22.44 7.83
CA PRO A 173 18.17 -23.16 7.00
C PRO A 173 17.61 -24.52 6.60
N ARG A 174 17.73 -24.86 5.29
CA ARG A 174 17.43 -26.19 4.76
C ARG A 174 18.55 -27.15 5.10
#